data_6a8e2a34748115dac48afd6133a65f3f
#
_entry.id   6a8e2a34748115dac48afd6133a65f3f
#
_cell.length_a   1.000
_cell.length_b   1.000
_cell.length_c   1.000
_cell.angle_alpha   90.00
_cell.angle_beta   90.00
_cell.angle_gamma   90.00
#
_symmetry.space_group_name_H-M   'P 1'
#
loop_
_entity.id
_entity.type
_entity.pdbx_description
1 polymer ?
#
loop_
_entity_poly.entity_id
_entity_poly.type
_entity_poly.pdbx_seq_one_letter_code
_entity_poly.pdbx_strand_id
1 'polypeptide(L)'
;MLGKKRKLGKKINDLKSGEKFTTSFTVEDRDLLMYLGLTNDANPLYIQHDYASQTPFKRPVVPTVMVFGMVSSIVSMHLPGPGSHIIQQNLEYPKPVYHYGDVRFHAEVTAIHKEEHQVELQVVGYDEEGDEVVKGTLIVQPPYEPDSMNAISLENFY
;
A
#
# COMPACT_ATOMS: atom_id res chain seq x y z
N MET A 1 -17.44 6.56 -15.44
CA MET A 1 -16.60 5.41 -15.00
C MET A 1 -17.29 4.45 -14.03
N LEU A 2 -18.47 4.74 -13.58
CA LEU A 2 -19.22 3.91 -12.63
C LEU A 2 -19.87 2.64 -13.22
N GLY A 3 -19.73 2.38 -14.49
CA GLY A 3 -20.37 1.22 -15.15
C GLY A 3 -19.46 0.08 -15.59
N LYS A 4 -18.13 0.15 -15.38
CA LYS A 4 -17.24 -0.95 -15.76
C LYS A 4 -16.97 -1.85 -14.56
N LYS A 5 -17.41 -3.10 -14.64
CA LYS A 5 -17.03 -4.16 -13.71
C LYS A 5 -15.51 -4.24 -13.65
N ARG A 6 -14.94 -3.98 -12.48
CA ARG A 6 -13.52 -4.26 -12.27
C ARG A 6 -13.33 -5.76 -12.07
N LYS A 7 -12.33 -6.30 -12.73
CA LYS A 7 -11.95 -7.70 -12.54
C LYS A 7 -11.45 -7.88 -11.12
N LEU A 8 -11.88 -8.93 -10.45
CA LEU A 8 -11.31 -9.34 -9.17
C LEU A 8 -9.86 -9.80 -9.33
N GLY A 9 -9.10 -9.67 -8.26
CA GLY A 9 -7.75 -10.21 -8.16
C GLY A 9 -7.74 -11.73 -8.08
N LYS A 10 -6.56 -12.26 -7.80
CA LYS A 10 -6.36 -13.71 -7.66
C LYS A 10 -7.03 -14.22 -6.39
N LYS A 11 -7.86 -15.25 -6.54
CA LYS A 11 -8.48 -15.97 -5.43
C LYS A 11 -7.45 -16.89 -4.77
N ILE A 12 -7.74 -17.34 -3.58
CA ILE A 12 -6.77 -18.11 -2.78
C ILE A 12 -6.27 -19.37 -3.50
N ASN A 13 -7.12 -20.02 -4.28
CA ASN A 13 -6.73 -21.22 -5.03
C ASN A 13 -5.83 -20.93 -6.24
N ASP A 14 -5.78 -19.70 -6.69
CA ASP A 14 -4.99 -19.26 -7.84
C ASP A 14 -3.64 -18.65 -7.41
N LEU A 15 -3.46 -18.42 -6.11
CA LEU A 15 -2.23 -17.87 -5.57
C LEU A 15 -1.20 -18.96 -5.29
N LYS A 16 0.06 -18.63 -5.49
CA LYS A 16 1.20 -19.54 -5.22
C LYS A 16 2.22 -18.83 -4.37
N SER A 17 2.83 -19.58 -3.45
CA SER A 17 4.00 -19.09 -2.72
C SER A 17 5.12 -18.78 -3.72
N GLY A 18 5.78 -17.65 -3.53
CA GLY A 18 6.82 -17.15 -4.42
C GLY A 18 6.32 -16.19 -5.50
N GLU A 19 5.01 -15.99 -5.66
CA GLU A 19 4.51 -14.95 -6.57
C GLU A 19 4.99 -13.58 -6.12
N LYS A 20 5.43 -12.77 -7.08
CA LYS A 20 6.05 -11.46 -6.86
C LYS A 20 5.36 -10.38 -7.66
N PHE A 21 5.40 -9.18 -7.11
CA PHE A 21 5.00 -7.96 -7.79
C PHE A 21 5.98 -6.84 -7.44
N THR A 22 6.38 -6.07 -8.43
CA THR A 22 7.26 -4.91 -8.26
C THR A 22 6.64 -3.68 -8.90
N THR A 23 6.80 -2.53 -8.25
CA THR A 23 6.35 -1.26 -8.77
C THR A 23 7.12 -0.11 -8.13
N SER A 24 6.95 1.09 -8.65
CA SER A 24 7.55 2.30 -8.10
C SER A 24 6.51 3.38 -7.90
N PHE A 25 6.68 4.17 -6.85
CA PHE A 25 5.86 5.34 -6.58
C PHE A 25 6.76 6.55 -6.36
N THR A 26 6.28 7.71 -6.81
CA THR A 26 6.88 9.01 -6.51
C THR A 26 5.89 9.82 -5.69
N VAL A 27 6.34 10.46 -4.63
CA VAL A 27 5.50 11.32 -3.79
C VAL A 27 5.64 12.76 -4.24
N GLU A 28 4.53 13.37 -4.62
CA GLU A 28 4.44 14.77 -5.03
C GLU A 28 3.70 15.61 -3.98
N ASP A 29 3.81 16.93 -4.07
CA ASP A 29 3.15 17.86 -3.14
C ASP A 29 1.64 17.68 -3.09
N ARG A 30 1.01 17.40 -4.22
CA ARG A 30 -0.44 17.17 -4.27
C ARG A 30 -0.86 15.98 -3.41
N ASP A 31 -0.02 14.94 -3.35
CA ASP A 31 -0.31 13.73 -2.58
C ASP A 31 -0.32 14.05 -1.08
N LEU A 32 0.66 14.87 -0.65
CA LEU A 32 0.72 15.34 0.73
C LEU A 32 -0.48 16.23 1.09
N LEU A 33 -0.88 17.13 0.19
CA LEU A 33 -2.04 17.99 0.42
C LEU A 33 -3.33 17.16 0.51
N MET A 34 -3.48 16.12 -0.30
CA MET A 34 -4.60 15.20 -0.21
C MET A 34 -4.61 14.44 1.11
N TYR A 35 -3.46 13.96 1.56
CA TYR A 35 -3.31 13.31 2.85
C TYR A 35 -3.69 14.24 3.99
N LEU A 36 -3.18 15.45 3.99
CA LEU A 36 -3.51 16.48 4.99
C LEU A 36 -5.01 16.77 5.02
N GLY A 37 -5.63 16.92 3.86
CA GLY A 37 -7.06 17.15 3.75
C GLY A 37 -7.91 15.99 4.27
N LEU A 38 -7.44 14.76 4.05
CA LEU A 38 -8.14 13.55 4.51
C LEU A 38 -8.01 13.34 6.01
N THR A 39 -6.83 13.57 6.58
CA THR A 39 -6.49 13.15 7.95
C THR A 39 -6.42 14.29 8.95
N ASN A 40 -6.32 15.53 8.46
CA ASN A 40 -6.03 16.71 9.28
C ASN A 40 -4.69 16.58 10.05
N ASP A 41 -3.75 15.81 9.52
CA ASP A 41 -2.43 15.56 10.12
C ASP A 41 -1.43 16.61 9.63
N ALA A 42 -1.42 17.75 10.32
CA ALA A 42 -0.57 18.88 10.01
C ALA A 42 0.76 18.86 10.80
N ASN A 43 1.37 17.70 10.94
CA ASN A 43 2.64 17.56 11.65
C ASN A 43 3.71 18.45 11.00
N PRO A 44 4.37 19.35 11.78
CA PRO A 44 5.43 20.21 11.24
C PRO A 44 6.56 19.46 10.54
N LEU A 45 6.83 18.23 10.94
CA LEU A 45 7.84 17.40 10.31
C LEU A 45 7.51 17.08 8.85
N TYR A 46 6.24 17.13 8.47
CA TYR A 46 5.76 16.84 7.12
C TYR A 46 5.64 18.09 6.25
N ILE A 47 5.35 19.24 6.84
CA ILE A 47 4.93 20.43 6.10
C ILE A 47 5.77 21.70 6.35
N GLN A 48 6.63 21.72 7.36
CA GLN A 48 7.39 22.93 7.72
C GLN A 48 8.90 22.74 7.55
N HIS A 49 9.46 23.37 6.53
CA HIS A 49 10.90 23.36 6.26
C HIS A 49 11.73 23.89 7.42
N ASP A 50 11.30 24.99 8.02
CA ASP A 50 12.02 25.62 9.12
C ASP A 50 12.18 24.70 10.33
N TYR A 51 11.14 23.94 10.63
CA TYR A 51 11.20 22.94 11.69
C TYR A 51 12.06 21.74 11.28
N ALA A 52 11.72 21.13 10.15
CA ALA A 52 12.37 19.91 9.68
C ALA A 52 13.87 20.08 9.47
N SER A 53 14.31 21.26 9.02
CA SER A 53 15.74 21.55 8.83
C SER A 53 16.57 21.52 10.12
N GLN A 54 15.93 21.74 11.27
CA GLN A 54 16.56 21.71 12.59
C GLN A 54 16.52 20.32 13.23
N THR A 55 15.97 19.34 12.55
CA THR A 55 15.92 17.94 12.97
C THR A 55 16.99 17.11 12.28
N PRO A 56 17.27 15.89 12.75
CA PRO A 56 18.16 14.97 12.03
C PRO A 56 17.70 14.64 10.61
N PHE A 57 16.42 14.85 10.29
CA PHE A 57 15.88 14.61 8.95
C PHE A 57 16.27 15.68 7.92
N LYS A 58 16.58 16.89 8.37
CA LYS A 58 17.06 18.04 7.59
C LYS A 58 16.05 18.65 6.62
N ARG A 59 14.97 17.99 6.30
CA ARG A 59 13.89 18.46 5.40
C ARG A 59 12.61 17.69 5.69
N PRO A 60 11.46 18.18 5.24
CA PRO A 60 10.19 17.49 5.47
C PRO A 60 10.19 16.06 4.91
N VAL A 61 9.62 15.16 5.70
CA VAL A 61 9.51 13.75 5.36
C VAL A 61 8.08 13.40 4.96
N VAL A 62 7.94 12.34 4.20
CA VAL A 62 6.64 11.77 3.83
C VAL A 62 6.07 11.02 5.04
N PRO A 63 4.79 11.24 5.41
CA PRO A 63 4.15 10.46 6.46
C PRO A 63 4.25 8.96 6.20
N THR A 64 4.59 8.18 7.22
CA THR A 64 4.70 6.71 7.08
C THR A 64 3.37 6.07 6.67
N VAL A 65 2.25 6.66 7.06
CA VAL A 65 0.91 6.22 6.63
C VAL A 65 0.75 6.32 5.12
N MET A 66 1.33 7.33 4.47
CA MET A 66 1.34 7.42 3.00
C MET A 66 2.17 6.31 2.38
N VAL A 67 3.33 5.99 2.96
CA VAL A 67 4.15 4.85 2.52
C VAL A 67 3.36 3.54 2.66
N PHE A 68 2.67 3.36 3.78
CA PHE A 68 1.76 2.22 3.94
C PHE A 68 0.62 2.26 2.92
N GLY A 69 0.09 3.43 2.59
CA GLY A 69 -0.93 3.57 1.53
C GLY A 69 -0.46 3.03 0.18
N MET A 70 0.81 3.20 -0.17
CA MET A 70 1.41 2.61 -1.36
C MET A 70 1.43 1.08 -1.27
N VAL A 71 1.82 0.53 -0.12
CA VAL A 71 1.78 -0.92 0.14
C VAL A 71 0.34 -1.45 0.03
N SER A 72 -0.61 -0.76 0.64
CA SER A 72 -2.03 -1.11 0.55
C SER A 72 -2.54 -1.10 -0.89
N SER A 73 -2.11 -0.13 -1.69
CA SER A 73 -2.44 -0.05 -3.11
C SER A 73 -1.91 -1.25 -3.90
N ILE A 74 -0.70 -1.72 -3.60
CA ILE A 74 -0.14 -2.93 -4.20
C ILE A 74 -1.02 -4.14 -3.90
N VAL A 75 -1.42 -4.31 -2.66
CA VAL A 75 -2.31 -5.40 -2.24
C VAL A 75 -3.66 -5.32 -2.93
N SER A 76 -4.27 -4.14 -2.91
CA SER A 76 -5.62 -3.94 -3.42
C SER A 76 -5.74 -4.01 -4.93
N MET A 77 -4.69 -3.61 -5.65
CA MET A 77 -4.74 -3.48 -7.11
C MET A 77 -3.94 -4.55 -7.86
N HIS A 78 -2.98 -5.22 -7.20
CA HIS A 78 -2.03 -6.08 -7.90
C HIS A 78 -1.80 -7.46 -7.27
N LEU A 79 -1.52 -7.55 -5.97
CA LEU A 79 -1.17 -8.84 -5.34
C LEU A 79 -1.78 -8.96 -3.93
N PRO A 80 -2.84 -9.70 -3.73
CA PRO A 80 -3.64 -10.51 -4.67
C PRO A 80 -4.47 -9.72 -5.66
N GLY A 81 -4.74 -8.45 -5.42
CA GLY A 81 -5.51 -7.59 -6.30
C GLY A 81 -6.90 -7.23 -5.78
N PRO A 82 -7.77 -6.66 -6.64
CA PRO A 82 -9.07 -6.14 -6.22
C PRO A 82 -9.94 -7.17 -5.49
N GLY A 83 -10.53 -6.73 -4.38
CA GLY A 83 -11.29 -7.58 -3.46
C GLY A 83 -10.51 -8.07 -2.26
N SER A 84 -9.21 -7.80 -2.19
CA SER A 84 -8.34 -8.15 -1.07
C SER A 84 -8.57 -7.24 0.14
N HIS A 85 -8.37 -7.78 1.33
CA HIS A 85 -8.48 -7.05 2.59
C HIS A 85 -7.28 -7.37 3.49
N ILE A 86 -6.58 -6.32 3.93
CA ILE A 86 -5.47 -6.46 4.88
C ILE A 86 -6.04 -6.59 6.28
N ILE A 87 -5.71 -7.67 6.98
CA ILE A 87 -6.17 -7.89 8.35
C ILE A 87 -5.08 -7.68 9.40
N GLN A 88 -3.82 -7.73 8.99
CA GLN A 88 -2.70 -7.50 9.89
C GLN A 88 -1.51 -6.97 9.10
N GLN A 89 -0.76 -6.08 9.73
CA GLN A 89 0.50 -5.60 9.20
C GLN A 89 1.54 -5.48 10.32
N ASN A 90 2.77 -5.78 9.98
CA ASN A 90 3.92 -5.53 10.83
C ASN A 90 5.03 -4.92 9.97
N LEU A 91 5.10 -3.59 9.94
CA LEU A 91 6.00 -2.84 9.09
C LEU A 91 6.96 -1.98 9.92
N GLU A 92 8.19 -1.89 9.46
CA GLU A 92 9.21 -0.98 9.95
C GLU A 92 9.56 0.02 8.86
N TYR A 93 9.96 1.21 9.28
CA TYR A 93 10.38 2.31 8.40
C TYR A 93 11.82 2.72 8.75
N PRO A 94 12.84 1.98 8.26
CA PRO A 94 14.23 2.17 8.68
C PRO A 94 14.83 3.52 8.28
N LYS A 95 14.35 4.10 7.18
CA LYS A 95 14.80 5.38 6.65
C LYS A 95 13.60 6.19 6.18
N PRO A 96 13.57 7.52 6.39
CA PRO A 96 12.47 8.33 5.90
C PRO A 96 12.44 8.40 4.37
N VAL A 97 11.24 8.56 3.82
CA VAL A 97 11.03 8.94 2.42
C VAL A 97 10.87 10.45 2.36
N TYR A 98 11.52 11.07 1.38
CA TYR A 98 11.43 12.51 1.15
C TYR A 98 10.51 12.82 -0.05
N HIS A 99 10.01 14.04 -0.12
CA HIS A 99 9.21 14.51 -1.23
C HIS A 99 9.99 14.41 -2.54
N TYR A 100 9.27 14.08 -3.61
CA TYR A 100 9.81 13.83 -4.95
C TYR A 100 10.75 12.64 -5.05
N GLY A 101 10.95 11.91 -3.95
CA GLY A 101 11.70 10.66 -3.96
C GLY A 101 10.91 9.52 -4.60
N ASP A 102 11.62 8.64 -5.28
CA ASP A 102 11.06 7.40 -5.81
C ASP A 102 11.24 6.27 -4.81
N VAL A 103 10.19 5.49 -4.60
CA VAL A 103 10.26 4.26 -3.81
C VAL A 103 9.92 3.08 -4.70
N ARG A 104 10.83 2.13 -4.77
CA ARG A 104 10.65 0.88 -5.51
C ARG A 104 10.26 -0.21 -4.53
N PHE A 105 9.10 -0.81 -4.77
CA PHE A 105 8.54 -1.86 -3.92
C PHE A 105 8.69 -3.23 -4.53
N HIS A 106 8.96 -4.20 -3.67
CA HIS A 106 8.93 -5.63 -3.97
C HIS A 106 7.98 -6.30 -2.99
N ALA A 107 6.99 -7.00 -3.50
CA ALA A 107 6.05 -7.78 -2.71
C ALA A 107 6.11 -9.24 -3.15
N GLU A 108 6.01 -10.15 -2.19
CA GLU A 108 6.08 -11.59 -2.44
C GLU A 108 5.09 -12.33 -1.55
N VAL A 109 4.36 -13.28 -2.12
CA VAL A 109 3.55 -14.24 -1.36
C VAL A 109 4.50 -15.25 -0.74
N THR A 110 4.55 -15.30 0.60
CA THR A 110 5.46 -16.20 1.34
C THR A 110 4.76 -17.41 1.93
N ALA A 111 3.45 -17.32 2.19
CA ALA A 111 2.66 -18.45 2.70
C ALA A 111 1.19 -18.31 2.31
N ILE A 112 0.52 -19.45 2.18
CA ILE A 112 -0.90 -19.53 1.85
C ILE A 112 -1.59 -20.45 2.87
N HIS A 113 -2.60 -19.90 3.55
CA HIS A 113 -3.40 -20.60 4.57
C HIS A 113 -4.84 -20.69 4.07
N LYS A 114 -5.13 -21.74 3.30
CA LYS A 114 -6.42 -21.89 2.61
C LYS A 114 -7.61 -22.02 3.56
N GLU A 115 -7.43 -22.72 4.67
CA GLU A 115 -8.50 -22.95 5.65
C GLU A 115 -8.94 -21.66 6.33
N GLU A 116 -8.01 -20.75 6.59
CA GLU A 116 -8.27 -19.45 7.19
C GLU A 116 -8.61 -18.37 6.15
N HIS A 117 -8.54 -18.68 4.87
CA HIS A 117 -8.65 -17.73 3.77
C HIS A 117 -7.67 -16.56 3.90
N GLN A 118 -6.40 -16.88 4.12
CA GLN A 118 -5.34 -15.90 4.35
C GLN A 118 -4.10 -16.22 3.54
N VAL A 119 -3.39 -15.17 3.14
CA VAL A 119 -2.04 -15.26 2.60
C VAL A 119 -1.12 -14.31 3.35
N GLU A 120 0.14 -14.69 3.45
CA GLU A 120 1.19 -13.83 3.99
C GLU A 120 1.97 -13.22 2.84
N LEU A 121 2.19 -11.91 2.93
CA LEU A 121 3.03 -11.17 2.00
C LEU A 121 4.22 -10.60 2.74
N GLN A 122 5.38 -10.67 2.13
CA GLN A 122 6.55 -9.91 2.52
C GLN A 122 6.69 -8.72 1.57
N VAL A 123 6.94 -7.54 2.13
CA VAL A 123 7.10 -6.30 1.37
C VAL A 123 8.37 -5.59 1.80
N VAL A 124 9.08 -5.06 0.82
CA VAL A 124 10.22 -4.17 1.04
C VAL A 124 10.16 -3.04 0.02
N GLY A 125 10.46 -1.82 0.47
CA GLY A 125 10.59 -0.64 -0.39
C GLY A 125 11.99 -0.04 -0.26
N TYR A 126 12.55 0.37 -1.39
CA TYR A 126 13.89 0.97 -1.48
C TYR A 126 13.80 2.37 -2.08
N ASP A 127 14.61 3.30 -1.56
CA ASP A 127 14.79 4.61 -2.18
C ASP A 127 15.76 4.55 -3.38
N GLU A 128 16.08 5.72 -3.95
CA GLU A 128 16.97 5.81 -5.12
C GLU A 128 18.40 5.36 -4.81
N GLU A 129 18.80 5.41 -3.55
CA GLU A 129 20.14 4.97 -3.11
C GLU A 129 20.19 3.47 -2.85
N GLY A 130 19.05 2.79 -2.92
CA GLY A 130 18.96 1.37 -2.62
C GLY A 130 18.79 1.04 -1.14
N ASP A 131 18.50 2.06 -0.31
CA ASP A 131 18.27 1.86 1.12
C ASP A 131 16.80 1.49 1.41
N GLU A 132 16.60 0.63 2.39
CA GLU A 132 15.27 0.23 2.82
C GLU A 132 14.55 1.39 3.51
N VAL A 133 13.37 1.73 3.02
CA VAL A 133 12.49 2.77 3.59
C VAL A 133 11.24 2.18 4.25
N VAL A 134 10.88 0.98 3.88
CA VAL A 134 9.83 0.18 4.52
C VAL A 134 10.13 -1.29 4.34
N LYS A 135 9.85 -2.09 5.35
CA LYS A 135 9.93 -3.55 5.27
C LYS A 135 9.03 -4.21 6.29
N GLY A 136 8.56 -5.38 5.97
CA GLY A 136 7.79 -6.20 6.90
C GLY A 136 6.85 -7.16 6.22
N THR A 137 5.83 -7.56 6.97
CA THR A 137 4.90 -8.60 6.59
C THR A 137 3.45 -8.12 6.72
N LEU A 138 2.60 -8.71 5.89
CA LEU A 138 1.16 -8.47 5.87
C LEU A 138 0.43 -9.80 5.89
N ILE A 139 -0.70 -9.83 6.58
CA ILE A 139 -1.67 -10.91 6.43
C ILE A 139 -2.89 -10.35 5.71
N VAL A 140 -3.24 -10.99 4.60
CA VAL A 140 -4.23 -10.52 3.65
C VAL A 140 -5.25 -11.61 3.39
N GLN A 141 -6.52 -11.22 3.37
CA GLN A 141 -7.58 -12.06 2.83
C GLN A 141 -7.73 -11.75 1.34
N PRO A 142 -7.39 -12.69 0.45
CA PRO A 142 -7.59 -12.48 -0.98
C PRO A 142 -9.09 -12.45 -1.31
N PRO A 143 -9.46 -11.99 -2.53
CA PRO A 143 -10.88 -11.89 -2.87
C PRO A 143 -11.59 -13.24 -2.77
N TYR A 144 -12.81 -13.19 -2.23
CA TYR A 144 -13.71 -14.34 -2.20
C TYR A 144 -14.36 -14.53 -3.58
N GLU A 145 -14.74 -15.77 -3.89
CA GLU A 145 -15.53 -16.07 -5.07
C GLU A 145 -16.97 -15.60 -4.85
N PRO A 146 -17.49 -14.63 -5.63
CA PRO A 146 -18.86 -14.21 -5.49
C PRO A 146 -19.82 -15.20 -6.16
N ASP A 147 -21.02 -15.40 -5.60
CA ASP A 147 -22.07 -16.20 -6.23
C ASP A 147 -22.54 -15.55 -7.53
N SER A 148 -22.62 -14.21 -7.55
CA SER A 148 -22.92 -13.43 -8.74
C SER A 148 -22.37 -12.01 -8.62
N MET A 149 -21.92 -11.44 -9.75
CA MET A 149 -21.55 -10.03 -9.85
C MET A 149 -22.39 -9.34 -10.91
N ASN A 150 -23.46 -8.67 -10.49
CA ASN A 150 -24.30 -7.85 -11.37
C ASN A 150 -23.92 -6.37 -11.24
N ALA A 151 -23.92 -5.64 -12.37
CA ALA A 151 -23.66 -4.21 -12.40
C ALA A 151 -24.65 -3.42 -11.50
N ILE A 152 -25.84 -3.96 -11.30
CA ILE A 152 -26.92 -3.40 -10.47
C ILE A 152 -26.56 -3.34 -8.97
N SER A 153 -25.62 -4.16 -8.51
CA SER A 153 -25.22 -4.15 -7.10
C SER A 153 -24.48 -2.87 -6.69
N LEU A 154 -24.08 -2.05 -7.64
CA LEU A 154 -23.51 -0.71 -7.36
C LEU A 154 -24.58 0.33 -7.01
N GLU A 155 -25.85 0.07 -7.28
CA GLU A 155 -26.94 0.98 -6.93
C GLU A 155 -27.25 1.01 -5.42
N ASN A 156 -26.73 0.05 -4.67
CA ASN A 156 -26.91 -0.02 -3.21
C ASN A 156 -25.97 0.88 -2.41
N PHE A 157 -25.19 1.71 -3.08
CA PHE A 157 -24.33 2.70 -2.43
C PHE A 157 -24.99 4.07 -2.21
N TYR A 158 -26.29 4.18 -2.50
CA TYR A 158 -27.07 5.41 -2.35
C TYR A 158 -28.20 5.25 -1.35
#